data_20157faf18827d47890dd4edb4a2516b
#
_entry.id   20157faf18827d47890dd4edb4a2516b
#
_cell.length_a   1.000
_cell.length_b   1.000
_cell.length_c   1.000
_cell.angle_alpha   90.00
_cell.angle_beta   90.00
_cell.angle_gamma   90.00
#
_symmetry.space_group_name_H-M   'P 1'
#
loop_
_entity.id
_entity.type
_entity.pdbx_description
1 polymer ?
#
loop_
_entity_poly.entity_id
_entity_poly.type
_entity_poly.pdbx_seq_one_letter_code
_entity_poly.pdbx_strand_id
1 'polypeptide(L)'
;MQINDASRGEAAMIRLVARFAAFALLHPRRRPPHRRPSDHGVADWRSISVVTDRGRLDGWLLHGRRDRLALVGHGIGLSRSASLDQAMHLHRRGYTVLLFDLRNHGRSHRDPSGTGIADRFTTDIEQAAQTLRADHGSTDALLLVLGTSFSTFPSLAAVARGSARIDALVCDSGPGLTLDSLFTGFFRAGFGPRVPGFRSPERRAALYRAIASDAVRRLGSSWPPEPAKGDLARTPMLFITGSTDDIMPPSEVRRLTDRYDTAQLVTLDCGHLRGNKDQRERYYTELDAFLTAVETVHTDRGAP
;
A
#
# COMPACT_ATOMS: atom_id res chain seq x y z
N MET A 1 -4.49 -7.82 48.25
CA MET A 1 -3.56 -6.77 47.77
C MET A 1 -2.54 -7.29 46.75
N GLN A 2 -1.99 -8.49 46.88
CA GLN A 2 -0.96 -9.06 45.98
C GLN A 2 -1.45 -9.40 44.54
N ILE A 3 -2.72 -9.76 44.34
CA ILE A 3 -3.27 -10.10 42.98
C ILE A 3 -3.30 -8.87 42.07
N ASN A 4 -3.45 -7.67 42.61
CA ASN A 4 -3.57 -6.42 41.84
C ASN A 4 -2.20 -5.92 41.33
N ASP A 5 -1.09 -6.24 41.98
CA ASP A 5 0.24 -5.80 41.59
C ASP A 5 0.85 -6.69 40.49
N ALA A 6 0.60 -7.99 40.51
CA ALA A 6 1.04 -8.90 39.45
C ALA A 6 0.34 -8.58 38.11
N SER A 7 -0.98 -8.28 38.14
CA SER A 7 -1.73 -7.90 36.94
C SER A 7 -1.30 -6.54 36.37
N ARG A 8 -0.95 -5.59 37.22
CA ARG A 8 -0.41 -4.27 36.84
C ARG A 8 0.97 -4.41 36.18
N GLY A 9 1.84 -5.26 36.76
CA GLY A 9 3.16 -5.55 36.19
C GLY A 9 3.08 -6.20 34.81
N GLU A 10 2.17 -7.16 34.64
CA GLU A 10 1.94 -7.82 33.35
C GLU A 10 1.43 -6.83 32.29
N ALA A 11 0.45 -6.01 32.64
CA ALA A 11 -0.09 -4.98 31.75
C ALA A 11 0.97 -3.94 31.35
N ALA A 12 1.87 -3.57 32.28
CA ALA A 12 2.99 -2.67 31.98
C ALA A 12 3.98 -3.30 31.00
N MET A 13 4.32 -4.59 31.20
CA MET A 13 5.21 -5.35 30.30
C MET A 13 4.59 -5.49 28.89
N ILE A 14 3.29 -5.83 28.79
CA ILE A 14 2.59 -5.88 27.49
C ILE A 14 2.71 -4.54 26.77
N ARG A 15 2.43 -3.42 27.46
CA ARG A 15 2.53 -2.08 26.86
C ARG A 15 3.95 -1.76 26.39
N LEU A 16 4.98 -2.09 27.16
CA LEU A 16 6.36 -1.83 26.80
C LEU A 16 6.77 -2.63 25.54
N VAL A 17 6.50 -3.94 25.56
CA VAL A 17 6.78 -4.82 24.42
C VAL A 17 6.01 -4.39 23.17
N ALA A 18 4.72 -4.02 23.34
CA ALA A 18 3.90 -3.56 22.24
C ALA A 18 4.44 -2.30 21.58
N ARG A 19 4.94 -1.33 22.34
CA ARG A 19 5.54 -0.10 21.82
C ARG A 19 6.77 -0.38 20.93
N PHE A 20 7.65 -1.27 21.37
CA PHE A 20 8.83 -1.67 20.57
C PHE A 20 8.42 -2.47 19.33
N ALA A 21 7.53 -3.42 19.47
CA ALA A 21 7.08 -4.26 18.37
C ALA A 21 6.30 -3.47 17.31
N ALA A 22 5.43 -2.53 17.71
CA ALA A 22 4.72 -1.64 16.80
C ALA A 22 5.68 -0.70 16.05
N PHE A 23 6.68 -0.16 16.74
CA PHE A 23 7.74 0.62 16.08
C PHE A 23 8.48 -0.24 15.04
N ALA A 24 8.94 -1.44 15.41
CA ALA A 24 9.64 -2.34 14.50
C ALA A 24 8.77 -2.79 13.31
N LEU A 25 7.45 -2.93 13.49
CA LEU A 25 6.51 -3.26 12.43
C LEU A 25 6.43 -2.16 11.37
N LEU A 26 6.42 -0.90 11.79
CA LEU A 26 6.40 0.28 10.91
C LEU A 26 7.79 0.68 10.40
N HIS A 27 8.85 0.11 11.01
CA HIS A 27 10.25 0.28 10.61
C HIS A 27 10.90 -1.10 10.37
N PRO A 28 10.39 -1.88 9.41
CA PRO A 28 10.80 -3.27 9.24
C PRO A 28 12.27 -3.39 8.85
N ARG A 29 12.81 -4.59 9.07
CA ARG A 29 14.14 -4.92 8.55
C ARG A 29 14.14 -4.77 7.03
N ARG A 30 15.02 -3.93 6.51
CA ARG A 30 15.12 -3.63 5.09
C ARG A 30 15.52 -4.87 4.29
N ARG A 31 14.76 -5.15 3.25
CA ARG A 31 15.05 -6.21 2.29
C ARG A 31 15.38 -5.55 0.95
N PRO A 32 16.59 -5.74 0.41
CA PRO A 32 16.92 -5.20 -0.90
C PRO A 32 16.05 -5.86 -1.98
N PRO A 33 15.80 -5.19 -3.10
CA PRO A 33 15.15 -5.82 -4.24
C PRO A 33 15.95 -7.04 -4.73
N HIS A 34 15.24 -8.14 -5.00
CA HIS A 34 15.84 -9.43 -5.39
C HIS A 34 15.59 -9.80 -6.86
N ARG A 35 14.66 -9.10 -7.54
CA ARG A 35 14.39 -9.19 -8.98
C ARG A 35 14.49 -7.80 -9.58
N ARG A 36 14.82 -7.70 -10.88
CA ARG A 36 14.97 -6.44 -11.61
C ARG A 36 14.13 -6.46 -12.89
N PRO A 37 13.79 -5.31 -13.49
CA PRO A 37 13.08 -5.25 -14.76
C PRO A 37 13.81 -6.01 -15.89
N SER A 38 15.15 -6.00 -15.91
CA SER A 38 15.97 -6.78 -16.86
C SER A 38 15.73 -8.28 -16.82
N ASP A 39 15.39 -8.83 -15.64
CA ASP A 39 15.10 -10.26 -15.46
C ASP A 39 13.78 -10.67 -16.17
N HIS A 40 13.01 -9.68 -16.61
CA HIS A 40 11.75 -9.80 -17.34
C HIS A 40 11.84 -9.28 -18.79
N GLY A 41 13.05 -9.07 -19.31
CA GLY A 41 13.29 -8.65 -20.68
C GLY A 41 13.08 -7.17 -20.97
N VAL A 42 12.93 -6.32 -19.94
CA VAL A 42 12.88 -4.87 -20.14
C VAL A 42 14.30 -4.32 -20.20
N ALA A 43 14.66 -3.75 -21.35
CA ALA A 43 15.97 -3.15 -21.57
C ALA A 43 15.97 -1.65 -21.17
N ASP A 44 14.89 -0.92 -21.46
CA ASP A 44 14.77 0.51 -21.20
C ASP A 44 14.18 0.80 -19.80
N TRP A 45 15.05 0.66 -18.81
CA TRP A 45 14.75 1.06 -17.44
C TRP A 45 15.98 1.66 -16.76
N ARG A 46 15.76 2.45 -15.72
CA ARG A 46 16.85 3.01 -14.92
C ARG A 46 16.51 3.08 -13.44
N SER A 47 17.53 3.10 -12.60
CA SER A 47 17.38 3.49 -11.20
C SER A 47 17.09 5.00 -11.13
N ILE A 48 16.12 5.36 -10.30
CA ILE A 48 15.73 6.74 -10.06
C ILE A 48 15.67 7.01 -8.55
N SER A 49 15.89 8.26 -8.20
CA SER A 49 15.78 8.75 -6.84
C SER A 49 14.77 9.90 -6.81
N VAL A 50 13.66 9.68 -6.15
CA VAL A 50 12.68 10.73 -5.88
C VAL A 50 13.10 11.48 -4.62
N VAL A 51 13.35 12.77 -4.72
CA VAL A 51 13.64 13.62 -3.57
C VAL A 51 12.33 13.99 -2.91
N THR A 52 12.26 13.78 -1.59
CA THR A 52 11.12 14.18 -0.77
C THR A 52 11.56 15.21 0.26
N ASP A 53 10.61 15.87 0.91
CA ASP A 53 10.88 16.86 1.97
C ASP A 53 11.68 16.27 3.15
N ARG A 54 11.71 14.96 3.30
CA ARG A 54 12.31 14.25 4.44
C ARG A 54 13.34 13.20 4.06
N GLY A 55 13.78 13.19 2.81
CA GLY A 55 14.80 12.26 2.36
C GLY A 55 14.61 11.81 0.93
N ARG A 56 14.97 10.59 0.62
CA ARG A 56 15.04 10.07 -0.75
C ARG A 56 14.37 8.71 -0.86
N LEU A 57 13.47 8.57 -1.84
CA LEU A 57 12.91 7.29 -2.23
C LEU A 57 13.71 6.72 -3.41
N ASP A 58 14.14 5.49 -3.28
CA ASP A 58 14.86 4.76 -4.32
C ASP A 58 13.88 3.96 -5.17
N GLY A 59 13.97 4.08 -6.48
CA GLY A 59 13.00 3.49 -7.41
C GLY A 59 13.60 2.96 -8.70
N TRP A 60 12.75 2.36 -9.51
CA TRP A 60 13.00 1.98 -10.90
C TRP A 60 11.98 2.64 -11.80
N LEU A 61 12.47 3.33 -12.81
CA LEU A 61 11.65 3.90 -13.87
C LEU A 61 11.78 3.00 -15.11
N LEU A 62 10.64 2.51 -15.58
CA LEU A 62 10.48 1.78 -16.83
C LEU A 62 9.89 2.78 -17.83
N HIS A 63 10.62 3.04 -18.92
CA HIS A 63 10.20 4.02 -19.92
C HIS A 63 9.10 3.44 -20.83
N GLY A 64 8.02 4.19 -20.99
CA GLY A 64 6.87 3.91 -21.84
C GLY A 64 6.37 5.22 -22.47
N ARG A 65 5.08 5.29 -22.73
CA ARG A 65 4.44 6.50 -23.28
C ARG A 65 4.40 7.61 -22.22
N ARG A 66 4.50 8.85 -22.68
CA ARG A 66 4.47 10.03 -21.81
C ARG A 66 3.05 10.47 -21.39
N ASP A 67 2.03 10.03 -22.12
CA ASP A 67 0.62 10.29 -21.85
C ASP A 67 -0.01 9.31 -20.86
N ARG A 68 0.73 8.25 -20.45
CA ARG A 68 0.28 7.22 -19.52
C ARG A 68 1.35 6.92 -18.47
N LEU A 69 1.07 7.26 -17.24
CA LEU A 69 1.97 7.13 -16.10
C LEU A 69 1.39 6.17 -15.07
N ALA A 70 2.24 5.37 -14.45
CA ALA A 70 1.85 4.51 -13.35
C ALA A 70 2.86 4.57 -12.20
N LEU A 71 2.37 4.81 -10.99
CA LEU A 71 3.13 4.71 -9.75
C LEU A 71 2.76 3.42 -9.04
N VAL A 72 3.74 2.57 -8.71
CA VAL A 72 3.49 1.24 -8.12
C VAL A 72 4.16 1.12 -6.76
N GLY A 73 3.33 0.87 -5.72
CA GLY A 73 3.75 0.67 -4.34
C GLY A 73 3.74 -0.81 -3.93
N HIS A 74 4.45 -1.13 -2.85
CA HIS A 74 4.59 -2.49 -2.32
C HIS A 74 4.07 -2.63 -0.88
N GLY A 75 3.91 -3.89 -0.41
CA GLY A 75 3.47 -4.22 0.95
C GLY A 75 4.54 -3.96 2.02
N ILE A 76 4.09 -3.86 3.28
CA ILE A 76 4.97 -3.67 4.44
C ILE A 76 6.00 -4.81 4.56
N GLY A 77 7.24 -4.48 4.92
CA GLY A 77 8.33 -5.44 5.05
C GLY A 77 8.88 -6.01 3.74
N LEU A 78 8.35 -5.57 2.59
CA LEU A 78 8.77 -5.96 1.25
C LEU A 78 9.69 -4.88 0.62
N SER A 79 9.92 -4.97 -0.67
CA SER A 79 10.60 -3.97 -1.50
C SER A 79 9.90 -3.88 -2.86
N ARG A 80 10.25 -2.88 -3.66
CA ARG A 80 9.66 -2.64 -4.99
C ARG A 80 9.60 -3.87 -5.89
N SER A 81 10.55 -4.80 -5.77
CA SER A 81 10.53 -6.04 -6.55
C SER A 81 9.35 -6.96 -6.24
N ALA A 82 8.63 -6.76 -5.14
CA ALA A 82 7.44 -7.55 -4.81
C ALA A 82 6.26 -7.25 -5.75
N SER A 83 6.16 -6.01 -6.25
CA SER A 83 5.10 -5.55 -7.16
C SER A 83 5.59 -5.46 -8.62
N LEU A 84 6.70 -6.13 -8.94
CA LEU A 84 7.31 -6.07 -10.27
C LEU A 84 6.41 -6.68 -11.35
N ASP A 85 5.67 -7.75 -11.05
CA ASP A 85 4.80 -8.42 -12.04
C ASP A 85 3.65 -7.48 -12.50
N GLN A 86 3.04 -6.72 -11.57
CA GLN A 86 2.04 -5.70 -11.88
C GLN A 86 2.65 -4.55 -12.69
N ALA A 87 3.81 -4.07 -12.28
CA ALA A 87 4.53 -3.02 -13.00
C ALA A 87 4.90 -3.42 -14.43
N MET A 88 5.34 -4.66 -14.62
CA MET A 88 5.63 -5.22 -15.94
C MET A 88 4.38 -5.32 -16.82
N HIS A 89 3.23 -5.64 -16.24
CA HIS A 89 1.96 -5.66 -16.96
C HIS A 89 1.57 -4.25 -17.44
N LEU A 90 1.63 -3.25 -16.56
CA LEU A 90 1.37 -1.85 -16.91
C LEU A 90 2.35 -1.33 -17.98
N HIS A 91 3.63 -1.68 -17.85
CA HIS A 91 4.64 -1.31 -18.86
C HIS A 91 4.33 -1.91 -20.24
N ARG A 92 3.93 -3.19 -20.33
CA ARG A 92 3.51 -3.81 -21.61
C ARG A 92 2.28 -3.14 -22.21
N ARG A 93 1.41 -2.51 -21.41
CA ARG A 93 0.31 -1.67 -21.87
C ARG A 93 0.75 -0.26 -22.30
N GLY A 94 2.04 0.02 -22.24
CA GLY A 94 2.63 1.28 -22.69
C GLY A 94 2.76 2.35 -21.59
N TYR A 95 2.48 2.04 -20.33
CA TYR A 95 2.69 3.00 -19.24
C TYR A 95 4.19 3.25 -18.99
N THR A 96 4.56 4.51 -18.74
CA THR A 96 5.79 4.82 -18.04
C THR A 96 5.58 4.52 -16.56
N VAL A 97 6.36 3.59 -16.00
CA VAL A 97 6.09 3.04 -14.66
C VAL A 97 7.21 3.38 -13.70
N LEU A 98 6.86 3.98 -12.56
CA LEU A 98 7.75 4.17 -11.43
C LEU A 98 7.39 3.17 -10.31
N LEU A 99 8.30 2.22 -10.04
CA LEU A 99 8.27 1.40 -8.83
C LEU A 99 9.25 1.99 -7.83
N PHE A 100 8.85 2.14 -6.58
CA PHE A 100 9.75 2.68 -5.56
C PHE A 100 9.67 1.89 -4.25
N ASP A 101 10.73 1.93 -3.48
CA ASP A 101 10.71 1.43 -2.10
C ASP A 101 10.06 2.48 -1.19
N LEU A 102 9.07 2.09 -0.42
CA LEU A 102 8.49 2.94 0.62
C LEU A 102 9.57 3.39 1.61
N ARG A 103 9.36 4.53 2.30
CA ARG A 103 10.24 4.93 3.42
C ARG A 103 10.44 3.76 4.39
N ASN A 104 11.58 3.67 5.01
CA ASN A 104 11.98 2.56 5.89
C ASN A 104 12.12 1.18 5.22
N HIS A 105 11.90 1.07 3.91
CA HIS A 105 12.01 -0.18 3.15
C HIS A 105 13.12 -0.13 2.10
N GLY A 106 13.49 -1.30 1.58
CA GLY A 106 14.42 -1.46 0.48
C GLY A 106 15.67 -0.60 0.61
N ARG A 107 15.87 0.32 -0.34
CA ARG A 107 16.98 1.28 -0.36
C ARG A 107 16.57 2.72 -0.06
N SER A 108 15.29 2.99 0.14
CA SER A 108 14.80 4.33 0.49
C SER A 108 15.31 4.79 1.85
N HIS A 109 15.20 6.09 2.12
CA HIS A 109 15.68 6.68 3.36
C HIS A 109 15.04 6.07 4.61
N ARG A 110 15.73 6.21 5.75
CA ARG A 110 15.21 5.86 7.06
C ARG A 110 14.57 7.08 7.69
N ASP A 111 13.35 6.92 8.17
CA ASP A 111 12.66 7.90 8.98
C ASP A 111 12.48 7.32 10.40
N PRO A 112 13.19 7.82 11.39
CA PRO A 112 13.12 7.30 12.77
C PRO A 112 11.87 7.77 13.52
N SER A 113 10.98 8.52 12.88
CA SER A 113 9.79 9.10 13.52
C SER A 113 8.88 8.02 14.09
N GLY A 114 8.42 8.27 15.32
CA GLY A 114 7.57 7.33 16.05
C GLY A 114 6.07 7.61 15.93
N THR A 115 5.66 8.74 15.30
CA THR A 115 4.27 9.20 15.20
C THR A 115 4.02 9.93 13.88
N GLY A 116 2.73 10.07 13.49
CA GLY A 116 2.35 10.74 12.23
C GLY A 116 2.87 10.02 10.99
N ILE A 117 3.01 8.71 11.08
CA ILE A 117 3.67 7.88 10.06
C ILE A 117 2.79 7.78 8.82
N ALA A 118 1.46 7.75 8.98
CA ALA A 118 0.52 7.71 7.86
C ALA A 118 0.69 8.92 6.94
N ASP A 119 0.75 10.09 7.54
CA ASP A 119 0.96 11.36 6.82
C ASP A 119 2.22 11.34 5.97
N ARG A 120 3.31 10.80 6.51
CA ARG A 120 4.60 10.67 5.83
C ARG A 120 4.57 9.70 4.65
N PHE A 121 3.91 8.54 4.80
CA PHE A 121 3.73 7.60 3.68
C PHE A 121 2.84 8.21 2.59
N THR A 122 1.79 8.93 2.98
CA THR A 122 0.90 9.60 2.02
C THR A 122 1.66 10.68 1.24
N THR A 123 2.46 11.50 1.92
CA THR A 123 3.31 12.51 1.27
C THR A 123 4.33 11.88 0.31
N ASP A 124 4.88 10.71 0.64
CA ASP A 124 5.77 10.00 -0.29
C ASP A 124 5.05 9.59 -1.59
N ILE A 125 3.81 9.10 -1.50
CA ILE A 125 2.99 8.79 -2.69
C ILE A 125 2.76 10.05 -3.52
N GLU A 126 2.36 11.16 -2.88
CA GLU A 126 2.11 12.44 -3.55
C GLU A 126 3.35 12.96 -4.26
N GLN A 127 4.48 13.01 -3.57
CA GLN A 127 5.73 13.53 -4.15
C GLN A 127 6.28 12.62 -5.26
N ALA A 128 6.17 11.29 -5.11
CA ALA A 128 6.54 10.36 -6.18
C ALA A 128 5.63 10.52 -7.42
N ALA A 129 4.33 10.71 -7.22
CA ALA A 129 3.36 10.95 -8.29
C ALA A 129 3.64 12.29 -9.00
N GLN A 130 3.89 13.35 -8.25
CA GLN A 130 4.23 14.67 -8.78
C GLN A 130 5.53 14.63 -9.58
N THR A 131 6.59 13.99 -9.04
CA THR A 131 7.88 13.83 -9.75
C THR A 131 7.70 13.04 -11.04
N LEU A 132 6.96 11.92 -11.00
CA LEU A 132 6.70 11.13 -12.18
C LEU A 132 5.99 11.94 -13.26
N ARG A 133 4.99 12.74 -12.90
CA ARG A 133 4.25 13.61 -13.82
C ARG A 133 5.12 14.72 -14.38
N ALA A 134 5.87 15.43 -13.54
CA ALA A 134 6.70 16.57 -13.95
C ALA A 134 7.84 16.15 -14.87
N ASP A 135 8.55 15.06 -14.54
CA ASP A 135 9.78 14.70 -15.23
C ASP A 135 9.53 13.78 -16.45
N HIS A 136 8.43 13.03 -16.44
CA HIS A 136 8.21 11.96 -17.42
C HIS A 136 6.85 12.01 -18.12
N GLY A 137 5.89 12.80 -17.62
CA GLY A 137 4.57 12.97 -18.21
C GLY A 137 4.52 14.04 -19.32
N SER A 138 3.46 13.96 -20.13
CA SER A 138 2.93 15.11 -20.87
C SER A 138 2.01 15.92 -19.96
N THR A 139 1.61 17.11 -20.41
CA THR A 139 0.76 18.05 -19.61
C THR A 139 -0.52 17.37 -19.11
N ASP A 140 -1.16 16.58 -19.97
CA ASP A 140 -2.43 15.89 -19.69
C ASP A 140 -2.26 14.39 -19.52
N ALA A 141 -1.09 13.93 -19.04
CA ALA A 141 -0.85 12.51 -18.83
C ALA A 141 -1.83 11.92 -17.82
N LEU A 142 -2.39 10.75 -18.15
CA LEU A 142 -3.12 9.90 -17.21
C LEU A 142 -2.15 9.37 -16.14
N LEU A 143 -2.44 9.59 -14.86
CA LEU A 143 -1.68 9.05 -13.75
C LEU A 143 -2.48 8.01 -12.98
N LEU A 144 -2.07 6.75 -13.10
CA LEU A 144 -2.54 5.63 -12.29
C LEU A 144 -1.65 5.45 -11.06
N VAL A 145 -2.24 5.21 -9.89
CA VAL A 145 -1.54 4.68 -8.73
C VAL A 145 -2.01 3.25 -8.46
N LEU A 146 -1.07 2.31 -8.33
CA LEU A 146 -1.34 0.93 -7.94
C LEU A 146 -0.63 0.64 -6.63
N GLY A 147 -1.41 0.49 -5.56
CA GLY A 147 -0.93 0.06 -4.26
C GLY A 147 -1.14 -1.44 -4.06
N THR A 148 -0.20 -2.11 -3.38
CA THR A 148 -0.35 -3.50 -2.96
C THR A 148 -0.26 -3.61 -1.44
N SER A 149 -1.21 -4.31 -0.79
CA SER A 149 -1.26 -4.49 0.66
C SER A 149 -1.13 -3.14 1.40
N PHE A 150 -0.10 -2.94 2.22
CA PHE A 150 0.09 -1.73 3.01
C PHE A 150 0.09 -0.43 2.19
N SER A 151 0.67 -0.44 0.98
CA SER A 151 0.70 0.78 0.15
C SER A 151 -0.66 1.23 -0.38
N THR A 152 -1.69 0.35 -0.35
CA THR A 152 -3.07 0.72 -0.71
C THR A 152 -3.60 1.82 0.20
N PHE A 153 -3.26 1.77 1.49
CA PHE A 153 -3.66 2.76 2.48
C PHE A 153 -3.16 4.18 2.17
N PRO A 154 -1.83 4.46 2.05
CA PRO A 154 -1.35 5.79 1.72
C PRO A 154 -1.74 6.23 0.31
N SER A 155 -1.98 5.29 -0.63
CA SER A 155 -2.44 5.63 -1.98
C SER A 155 -3.88 6.18 -1.97
N LEU A 156 -4.80 5.53 -1.24
CA LEU A 156 -6.16 6.05 -1.09
C LEU A 156 -6.18 7.39 -0.32
N ALA A 157 -5.32 7.53 0.70
CA ALA A 157 -5.17 8.78 1.43
C ALA A 157 -4.61 9.92 0.54
N ALA A 158 -3.73 9.63 -0.42
CA ALA A 158 -3.22 10.61 -1.37
C ALA A 158 -4.33 11.10 -2.34
N VAL A 159 -5.19 10.19 -2.83
CA VAL A 159 -6.39 10.58 -3.59
C VAL A 159 -7.29 11.49 -2.74
N ALA A 160 -7.51 11.13 -1.48
CA ALA A 160 -8.32 11.93 -0.56
C ALA A 160 -7.74 13.34 -0.29
N ARG A 161 -6.44 13.54 -0.40
CA ARG A 161 -5.82 14.87 -0.30
C ARG A 161 -5.94 15.69 -1.57
N GLY A 162 -5.94 15.05 -2.74
CA GLY A 162 -6.09 15.70 -4.04
C GLY A 162 -4.88 16.51 -4.50
N SER A 163 -3.76 16.52 -3.77
CA SER A 163 -2.60 17.37 -4.09
C SER A 163 -1.78 16.87 -5.28
N ALA A 164 -1.85 15.58 -5.60
CA ALA A 164 -1.04 14.94 -6.65
C ALA A 164 -1.80 14.68 -7.96
N ARG A 165 -3.09 15.06 -8.06
CA ARG A 165 -3.96 14.78 -9.21
C ARG A 165 -3.78 13.34 -9.71
N ILE A 166 -4.28 12.40 -8.94
CA ILE A 166 -4.29 10.95 -9.28
C ILE A 166 -5.59 10.67 -10.06
N ASP A 167 -5.45 10.22 -11.30
CA ASP A 167 -6.58 10.05 -12.22
C ASP A 167 -7.28 8.70 -12.06
N ALA A 168 -6.58 7.68 -11.54
CA ALA A 168 -7.15 6.38 -11.21
C ALA A 168 -6.36 5.68 -10.09
N LEU A 169 -7.03 4.83 -9.30
CA LEU A 169 -6.42 4.08 -8.21
C LEU A 169 -6.74 2.59 -8.33
N VAL A 170 -5.72 1.74 -8.18
CA VAL A 170 -5.88 0.29 -8.00
C VAL A 170 -5.35 -0.10 -6.63
N CYS A 171 -6.16 -0.80 -5.86
CA CYS A 171 -5.85 -1.34 -4.53
C CYS A 171 -5.87 -2.87 -4.56
N ASP A 172 -4.70 -3.49 -4.51
CA ASP A 172 -4.56 -4.94 -4.48
C ASP A 172 -4.33 -5.44 -3.04
N SER A 173 -5.24 -6.29 -2.54
CA SER A 173 -5.18 -6.89 -1.21
C SER A 173 -5.23 -5.86 -0.07
N GLY A 174 -6.17 -4.94 -0.15
CA GLY A 174 -6.43 -3.87 0.82
C GLY A 174 -6.81 -2.55 0.16
N PRO A 175 -6.95 -1.48 0.97
CA PRO A 175 -7.06 -1.47 2.41
C PRO A 175 -8.44 -1.93 2.89
N GLY A 176 -8.59 -2.19 4.20
CA GLY A 176 -9.87 -2.46 4.84
C GLY A 176 -10.47 -1.22 5.51
N LEU A 177 -11.70 -1.36 6.02
CA LEU A 177 -12.41 -0.27 6.70
C LEU A 177 -11.67 0.24 7.93
N THR A 178 -10.95 -0.64 8.64
CA THR A 178 -10.18 -0.29 9.83
C THR A 178 -8.70 -0.62 9.64
N LEU A 179 -7.81 0.27 10.10
CA LEU A 179 -6.36 0.00 10.09
C LEU A 179 -5.96 -1.10 11.09
N ASP A 180 -6.77 -1.29 12.14
CA ASP A 180 -6.55 -2.37 13.12
C ASP A 180 -6.69 -3.75 12.46
N SER A 181 -7.60 -3.93 11.51
CA SER A 181 -7.82 -5.18 10.79
C SER A 181 -6.57 -5.65 10.03
N LEU A 182 -5.78 -4.72 9.45
CA LEU A 182 -4.54 -5.03 8.78
C LEU A 182 -3.51 -5.64 9.73
N PHE A 183 -3.30 -5.03 10.89
CA PHE A 183 -2.29 -5.51 11.85
C PHE A 183 -2.73 -6.78 12.54
N THR A 184 -4.00 -6.87 12.93
CA THR A 184 -4.54 -8.08 13.57
C THR A 184 -4.57 -9.27 12.62
N GLY A 185 -4.91 -9.06 11.35
CA GLY A 185 -4.83 -10.08 10.30
C GLY A 185 -3.39 -10.55 10.07
N PHE A 186 -2.43 -9.63 9.99
CA PHE A 186 -1.03 -9.96 9.87
C PHE A 186 -0.52 -10.87 11.01
N PHE A 187 -0.96 -10.60 12.25
CA PHE A 187 -0.62 -11.46 13.39
C PHE A 187 -1.35 -12.80 13.37
N ARG A 188 -2.61 -12.84 12.91
CA ARG A 188 -3.38 -14.08 12.73
C ARG A 188 -2.74 -14.98 11.69
N ALA A 189 -2.24 -14.43 10.61
CA ALA A 189 -1.49 -15.15 9.56
C ALA A 189 -0.08 -15.61 10.02
N GLY A 190 0.29 -15.43 11.29
CA GLY A 190 1.52 -15.96 11.88
C GLY A 190 2.75 -15.05 11.76
N PHE A 191 2.60 -13.83 11.25
CA PHE A 191 3.71 -12.86 11.13
C PHE A 191 3.97 -12.05 12.40
N GLY A 192 3.35 -12.41 13.53
CA GLY A 192 3.55 -11.76 14.81
C GLY A 192 4.89 -12.11 15.47
N PRO A 193 5.43 -11.22 16.32
CA PRO A 193 6.67 -11.48 17.04
C PRO A 193 6.49 -12.64 18.05
N ARG A 194 7.50 -13.51 18.10
CA ARG A 194 7.59 -14.55 19.13
C ARG A 194 8.33 -13.99 20.34
N VAL A 195 7.60 -13.61 21.39
CA VAL A 195 8.16 -12.98 22.58
C VAL A 195 8.20 -14.01 23.73
N PRO A 196 9.36 -14.25 24.35
CA PRO A 196 9.44 -15.05 25.56
C PRO A 196 8.47 -14.55 26.65
N GLY A 197 7.80 -15.46 27.37
CA GLY A 197 6.77 -15.12 28.37
C GLY A 197 5.36 -14.95 27.81
N PHE A 198 5.16 -14.88 26.49
CA PHE A 198 3.85 -14.77 25.81
C PHE A 198 3.52 -16.04 25.02
N ARG A 199 3.72 -17.22 25.63
CA ARG A 199 3.52 -18.49 24.94
C ARG A 199 2.05 -18.96 24.97
N SER A 200 1.26 -18.59 25.99
CA SER A 200 -0.14 -18.97 26.02
C SER A 200 -0.94 -18.20 24.95
N PRO A 201 -1.98 -18.82 24.36
CA PRO A 201 -2.81 -18.17 23.33
C PRO A 201 -3.40 -16.84 23.80
N GLU A 202 -3.87 -16.77 25.04
CA GLU A 202 -4.52 -15.59 25.63
C GLU A 202 -3.53 -14.42 25.79
N ARG A 203 -2.34 -14.69 26.35
CA ARG A 203 -1.28 -13.68 26.51
C ARG A 203 -0.78 -13.18 25.17
N ARG A 204 -0.63 -14.10 24.20
CA ARG A 204 -0.22 -13.74 22.83
C ARG A 204 -1.28 -12.88 22.15
N ALA A 205 -2.56 -13.23 22.27
CA ALA A 205 -3.65 -12.43 21.73
C ALA A 205 -3.72 -11.03 22.38
N ALA A 206 -3.52 -10.93 23.69
CA ALA A 206 -3.45 -9.64 24.38
C ALA A 206 -2.28 -8.78 23.89
N LEU A 207 -1.09 -9.38 23.72
CA LEU A 207 0.08 -8.70 23.16
C LEU A 207 -0.18 -8.22 21.73
N TYR A 208 -0.73 -9.05 20.85
CA TYR A 208 -0.99 -8.70 19.46
C TYR A 208 -2.02 -7.57 19.33
N ARG A 209 -3.08 -7.58 20.12
CA ARG A 209 -4.02 -6.44 20.21
C ARG A 209 -3.32 -5.15 20.67
N ALA A 210 -2.46 -5.23 21.67
CA ALA A 210 -1.69 -4.06 22.13
C ALA A 210 -0.73 -3.53 21.07
N ILE A 211 -0.06 -4.41 20.31
CA ILE A 211 0.81 -4.02 19.19
C ILE A 211 -0.01 -3.36 18.07
N ALA A 212 -1.13 -3.94 17.66
CA ALA A 212 -2.01 -3.37 16.62
C ALA A 212 -2.49 -1.98 17.03
N SER A 213 -3.00 -1.84 18.26
CA SER A 213 -3.46 -0.56 18.81
C SER A 213 -2.34 0.50 18.85
N ASP A 214 -1.10 0.12 19.23
CA ASP A 214 0.04 1.05 19.22
C ASP A 214 0.48 1.42 17.80
N ALA A 215 0.44 0.48 16.86
CA ALA A 215 0.75 0.75 15.46
C ALA A 215 -0.26 1.74 14.84
N VAL A 216 -1.56 1.56 15.08
CA VAL A 216 -2.61 2.50 14.64
C VAL A 216 -2.40 3.89 15.24
N ARG A 217 -2.10 3.99 16.55
CA ARG A 217 -1.79 5.29 17.17
C ARG A 217 -0.58 5.98 16.54
N ARG A 218 0.45 5.22 16.18
CA ARG A 218 1.66 5.75 15.51
C ARG A 218 1.41 6.19 14.09
N LEU A 219 0.52 5.51 13.37
CA LEU A 219 0.06 5.99 12.07
C LEU A 219 -0.56 7.36 12.20
N GLY A 220 -1.39 7.62 13.22
CA GLY A 220 -1.94 8.95 13.51
C GLY A 220 -2.81 9.47 12.38
N SER A 221 -3.64 8.62 11.78
CA SER A 221 -4.49 8.94 10.63
C SER A 221 -5.96 8.96 11.00
N SER A 222 -6.71 9.91 10.43
CA SER A 222 -8.17 9.84 10.37
C SER A 222 -8.54 8.87 9.23
N TRP A 223 -8.91 7.65 9.59
CA TRP A 223 -9.21 6.59 8.66
C TRP A 223 -10.60 5.99 8.91
N PRO A 224 -11.36 5.63 7.87
CA PRO A 224 -11.12 5.88 6.45
C PRO A 224 -11.39 7.36 6.07
N PRO A 225 -10.86 7.85 4.93
CA PRO A 225 -11.17 9.20 4.47
C PRO A 225 -12.65 9.33 4.09
N GLU A 226 -13.21 10.53 4.28
CA GLU A 226 -14.61 10.81 3.91
C GLU A 226 -14.79 10.77 2.38
N PRO A 227 -15.91 10.22 1.86
CA PRO A 227 -16.13 10.02 0.42
C PRO A 227 -16.06 11.29 -0.42
N ALA A 228 -16.50 12.42 0.10
CA ALA A 228 -16.47 13.71 -0.58
C ALA A 228 -15.11 14.43 -0.49
N LYS A 229 -14.10 13.82 0.17
CA LYS A 229 -12.82 14.48 0.43
C LYS A 229 -11.89 14.41 -0.78
N GLY A 230 -11.36 15.57 -1.17
CA GLY A 230 -10.39 15.68 -2.28
C GLY A 230 -10.96 15.15 -3.59
N ASP A 231 -10.23 14.23 -4.20
CA ASP A 231 -10.58 13.65 -5.51
C ASP A 231 -11.37 12.33 -5.40
N LEU A 232 -11.67 11.82 -4.20
CA LEU A 232 -12.34 10.52 -4.00
C LEU A 232 -13.71 10.43 -4.71
N ALA A 233 -14.48 11.50 -4.72
CA ALA A 233 -15.82 11.52 -5.34
C ALA A 233 -15.78 11.32 -6.87
N ARG A 234 -14.63 11.48 -7.52
CA ARG A 234 -14.49 11.46 -8.98
C ARG A 234 -13.40 10.52 -9.50
N THR A 235 -12.47 10.08 -8.66
CA THR A 235 -11.40 9.17 -9.08
C THR A 235 -11.93 7.75 -9.19
N PRO A 236 -11.90 7.12 -10.38
CA PRO A 236 -12.20 5.70 -10.52
C PRO A 236 -11.25 4.85 -9.68
N MET A 237 -11.81 3.87 -8.97
CA MET A 237 -11.04 2.99 -8.11
C MET A 237 -11.37 1.53 -8.36
N LEU A 238 -10.35 0.67 -8.46
CA LEU A 238 -10.48 -0.78 -8.51
C LEU A 238 -9.86 -1.38 -7.26
N PHE A 239 -10.65 -2.14 -6.52
CA PHE A 239 -10.17 -2.96 -5.40
C PHE A 239 -10.17 -4.43 -5.82
N ILE A 240 -9.04 -5.11 -5.65
CA ILE A 240 -8.88 -6.55 -5.89
C ILE A 240 -8.58 -7.20 -4.55
N THR A 241 -9.36 -8.20 -4.16
CA THR A 241 -9.18 -8.92 -2.89
C THR A 241 -9.26 -10.42 -3.08
N GLY A 242 -8.64 -11.18 -2.18
CA GLY A 242 -8.73 -12.64 -2.16
C GLY A 242 -9.87 -13.12 -1.28
N SER A 243 -10.64 -14.15 -1.72
CA SER A 243 -11.72 -14.76 -0.94
C SER A 243 -11.22 -15.42 0.35
N THR A 244 -9.97 -15.88 0.35
CA THR A 244 -9.29 -16.54 1.47
C THR A 244 -8.16 -15.69 2.06
N ASP A 245 -8.25 -14.36 1.93
CA ASP A 245 -7.25 -13.44 2.49
C ASP A 245 -7.42 -13.32 4.01
N ASP A 246 -6.55 -13.99 4.76
CA ASP A 246 -6.54 -13.99 6.24
C ASP A 246 -5.88 -12.71 6.82
N ILE A 247 -5.12 -11.96 6.02
CA ILE A 247 -4.45 -10.73 6.44
C ILE A 247 -5.42 -9.54 6.32
N MET A 248 -6.05 -9.40 5.15
CA MET A 248 -7.05 -8.38 4.90
C MET A 248 -8.35 -9.06 4.44
N PRO A 249 -9.24 -9.41 5.38
CA PRO A 249 -10.48 -10.12 5.05
C PRO A 249 -11.29 -9.40 3.98
N PRO A 250 -11.85 -10.10 2.98
CA PRO A 250 -12.59 -9.48 1.88
C PRO A 250 -13.82 -8.70 2.39
N SER A 251 -14.38 -9.05 3.52
CA SER A 251 -15.46 -8.30 4.17
C SER A 251 -15.04 -6.90 4.61
N GLU A 252 -13.80 -6.73 5.08
CA GLU A 252 -13.26 -5.42 5.47
C GLU A 252 -13.03 -4.53 4.24
N VAL A 253 -12.53 -5.11 3.14
CA VAL A 253 -12.36 -4.40 1.87
C VAL A 253 -13.72 -3.98 1.32
N ARG A 254 -14.70 -4.89 1.29
CA ARG A 254 -16.08 -4.61 0.84
C ARG A 254 -16.71 -3.47 1.63
N ARG A 255 -16.66 -3.51 2.97
CA ARG A 255 -17.21 -2.44 3.82
C ARG A 255 -16.55 -1.08 3.59
N LEU A 256 -15.28 -1.06 3.17
CA LEU A 256 -14.62 0.17 2.76
C LEU A 256 -15.09 0.63 1.38
N THR A 257 -15.14 -0.27 0.39
CA THR A 257 -15.55 0.07 -0.99
C THR A 257 -16.99 0.55 -1.07
N ASP A 258 -17.88 -0.02 -0.25
CA ASP A 258 -19.29 0.39 -0.17
C ASP A 258 -19.50 1.86 0.25
N ARG A 259 -18.44 2.55 0.68
CA ARG A 259 -18.45 3.98 1.00
C ARG A 259 -18.19 4.88 -0.19
N TYR A 260 -17.68 4.36 -1.30
CA TYR A 260 -17.22 5.16 -2.45
C TYR A 260 -17.95 4.77 -3.72
N ASP A 261 -18.73 5.68 -4.30
CA ASP A 261 -19.51 5.44 -5.52
C ASP A 261 -18.63 5.13 -6.75
N THR A 262 -17.37 5.56 -6.73
CA THR A 262 -16.40 5.33 -7.81
C THR A 262 -15.62 4.03 -7.66
N ALA A 263 -15.86 3.24 -6.60
CA ALA A 263 -15.12 2.02 -6.31
C ALA A 263 -15.78 0.79 -6.93
N GLN A 264 -14.96 -0.02 -7.60
CA GLN A 264 -15.28 -1.36 -8.06
C GLN A 264 -14.54 -2.38 -7.21
N LEU A 265 -15.20 -3.48 -6.83
CA LEU A 265 -14.61 -4.57 -6.05
C LEU A 265 -14.62 -5.88 -6.83
N VAL A 266 -13.43 -6.46 -7.03
CA VAL A 266 -13.23 -7.79 -7.59
C VAL A 266 -12.72 -8.72 -6.49
N THR A 267 -13.40 -9.86 -6.30
CA THR A 267 -12.97 -10.91 -5.38
C THR A 267 -12.49 -12.12 -6.18
N LEU A 268 -11.23 -12.53 -5.93
CA LEU A 268 -10.58 -13.67 -6.57
C LEU A 268 -10.47 -14.84 -5.59
N ASP A 269 -10.43 -16.05 -6.10
CA ASP A 269 -10.26 -17.24 -5.25
C ASP A 269 -8.78 -17.48 -4.93
N CYS A 270 -8.26 -16.71 -3.97
CA CYS A 270 -6.86 -16.72 -3.57
C CYS A 270 -6.67 -16.09 -2.18
N GLY A 271 -5.46 -16.24 -1.62
CA GLY A 271 -5.01 -15.56 -0.40
C GLY A 271 -4.41 -14.18 -0.65
N HIS A 272 -3.83 -13.58 0.41
CA HIS A 272 -3.24 -12.25 0.40
C HIS A 272 -2.10 -12.09 -0.62
N LEU A 273 -2.19 -11.09 -1.51
CA LEU A 273 -1.22 -10.82 -2.58
C LEU A 273 -0.95 -12.03 -3.51
N ARG A 274 -1.98 -12.86 -3.71
CA ARG A 274 -1.87 -14.08 -4.52
C ARG A 274 -2.63 -13.99 -5.85
N GLY A 275 -3.50 -12.98 -6.03
CA GLY A 275 -4.36 -12.85 -7.22
C GLY A 275 -3.59 -12.93 -8.54
N ASN A 276 -2.52 -12.16 -8.68
CA ASN A 276 -1.67 -12.12 -9.89
C ASN A 276 -0.87 -13.41 -10.16
N LYS A 277 -0.88 -14.37 -9.23
CA LYS A 277 -0.19 -15.68 -9.33
C LYS A 277 -1.16 -16.82 -9.47
N ASP A 278 -2.12 -16.92 -8.54
CA ASP A 278 -3.02 -18.05 -8.43
C ASP A 278 -4.24 -17.92 -9.36
N GLN A 279 -4.65 -16.69 -9.67
CA GLN A 279 -5.78 -16.36 -10.55
C GLN A 279 -5.33 -15.39 -11.66
N ARG A 280 -4.17 -15.67 -12.24
CA ARG A 280 -3.41 -14.74 -13.10
C ARG A 280 -4.25 -14.19 -14.26
N GLU A 281 -4.94 -15.06 -14.99
CA GLU A 281 -5.74 -14.67 -16.15
C GLU A 281 -6.86 -13.71 -15.72
N ARG A 282 -7.67 -14.11 -14.74
CA ARG A 282 -8.77 -13.29 -14.25
C ARG A 282 -8.28 -11.99 -13.63
N TYR A 283 -7.19 -12.02 -12.86
CA TYR A 283 -6.60 -10.82 -12.26
C TYR A 283 -6.27 -9.77 -13.32
N TYR A 284 -5.57 -10.16 -14.39
CA TYR A 284 -5.19 -9.21 -15.42
C TYR A 284 -6.34 -8.86 -16.37
N THR A 285 -7.30 -9.72 -16.60
CA THR A 285 -8.54 -9.39 -17.34
C THR A 285 -9.32 -8.28 -16.65
N GLU A 286 -9.54 -8.40 -15.33
CA GLU A 286 -10.26 -7.38 -14.56
C GLU A 286 -9.46 -6.06 -14.48
N LEU A 287 -8.15 -6.14 -14.29
CA LEU A 287 -7.28 -4.96 -14.33
C LEU A 287 -7.32 -4.28 -15.69
N ASP A 288 -7.25 -5.03 -16.79
CA ASP A 288 -7.27 -4.50 -18.15
C ASP A 288 -8.61 -3.87 -18.53
N ALA A 289 -9.72 -4.45 -18.08
CA ALA A 289 -11.05 -3.88 -18.27
C ALA A 289 -11.16 -2.51 -17.57
N PHE A 290 -10.71 -2.42 -16.33
CA PHE A 290 -10.67 -1.16 -15.57
C PHE A 290 -9.76 -0.12 -16.26
N LEU A 291 -8.56 -0.50 -16.65
CA LEU A 291 -7.61 0.41 -17.31
C LEU A 291 -8.17 0.94 -18.63
N THR A 292 -8.81 0.08 -19.43
CA THR A 292 -9.41 0.48 -20.71
C THR A 292 -10.53 1.51 -20.48
N ALA A 293 -11.39 1.30 -19.49
CA ALA A 293 -12.45 2.26 -19.16
C ALA A 293 -11.88 3.62 -18.74
N VAL A 294 -10.86 3.63 -17.89
CA VAL A 294 -10.18 4.85 -17.44
C VAL A 294 -9.48 5.57 -18.59
N GLU A 295 -8.78 4.84 -19.45
CA GLU A 295 -8.08 5.38 -20.62
C GLU A 295 -9.04 6.03 -21.61
N THR A 296 -10.21 5.42 -21.86
CA THR A 296 -11.27 5.96 -22.74
C THR A 296 -11.81 7.28 -22.20
N VAL A 297 -12.22 7.30 -20.93
CA VAL A 297 -12.75 8.51 -20.29
C VAL A 297 -11.72 9.64 -20.26
N HIS A 298 -10.45 9.30 -20.08
CA HIS A 298 -9.38 10.31 -20.08
C HIS A 298 -9.17 10.92 -21.47
N THR A 299 -9.17 10.09 -22.51
CA THR A 299 -9.04 10.55 -23.91
C THR A 299 -10.19 11.46 -24.31
N ASP A 300 -11.44 11.11 -23.94
CA ASP A 300 -12.64 11.90 -24.26
C ASP A 300 -12.64 13.28 -23.59
N ARG A 301 -12.02 13.41 -22.41
CA ARG A 301 -11.86 14.71 -21.72
C ARG A 301 -10.79 15.59 -22.35
N GLY A 302 -9.83 15.03 -23.05
CA GLY A 302 -8.73 15.74 -23.74
C GLY A 302 -9.04 16.06 -25.21
N ALA A 303 -10.17 15.58 -25.75
CA ALA A 303 -10.59 15.93 -27.10
C ALA A 303 -11.13 17.38 -27.11
N PRO A 304 -10.68 18.26 -28.07
CA PRO A 304 -11.07 19.66 -28.15
C PRO A 304 -12.54 19.87 -28.49
#